data_3ec94a12700e3a84399e459c2b70b17c
#
_entry.id   3ec94a12700e3a84399e459c2b70b17c
#
_cell.length_a   1.000
_cell.length_b   1.000
_cell.length_c   1.000
_cell.angle_alpha   90.00
_cell.angle_beta   90.00
_cell.angle_gamma   90.00
#
_symmetry.space_group_name_H-M   'P 1'
#
loop_
_entity.id
_entity.type
_entity.pdbx_description
1 polymer ?
#
loop_
_entity_poly.entity_id
_entity_poly.type
_entity_poly.pdbx_seq_one_letter_code
_entity_poly.pdbx_strand_id
1 'polypeptide(L)'
;MTDPGAGPAKAPPLRIDIVTLFPEAFAAWTGMSIVGRAVEAGLVEFRLVQLRDFTHDRHQTADDYAYGGGAGMVLKPEPFFEAVESLEGPSGPIVLLSARGRPFRHDDAVRYSIGERLTLLCGHYKDVDQRVVEGLGAEEVSIGDFILSGGEPAALCVLDAVVRLLPGALGDHESASGDSHYDGLLSPPSYTRPPTYRGMEVPAVLRSGNHAEIEAWRRAESERLTRERRPDLWARHDD
;
A
#
# COMPACT_ATOMS: atom_id res chain seq x y z
N MET A 1 21.74 -36.17 -19.57
CA MET A 1 22.63 -35.22 -18.88
C MET A 1 21.81 -33.99 -18.60
N THR A 2 21.23 -33.90 -17.43
CA THR A 2 20.49 -32.72 -16.94
C THR A 2 21.51 -31.76 -16.36
N ASP A 3 21.48 -30.53 -16.83
CA ASP A 3 22.35 -29.42 -16.39
C ASP A 3 22.04 -29.11 -14.90
N PRO A 4 23.00 -29.25 -13.95
CA PRO A 4 22.78 -28.99 -12.53
C PRO A 4 22.92 -27.51 -12.11
N GLY A 5 22.88 -26.57 -13.06
CA GLY A 5 23.19 -25.15 -12.85
C GLY A 5 22.02 -24.17 -12.88
N ALA A 6 20.79 -24.59 -13.15
CA ALA A 6 19.64 -23.70 -13.10
C ALA A 6 19.18 -23.55 -11.64
N GLY A 7 19.60 -22.48 -10.97
CA GLY A 7 18.99 -22.02 -9.73
C GLY A 7 17.47 -21.87 -9.90
N PRO A 8 16.68 -21.88 -8.81
CA PRO A 8 15.22 -21.75 -8.90
C PRO A 8 14.89 -20.50 -9.73
N ALA A 9 14.02 -20.66 -10.74
CA ALA A 9 13.59 -19.56 -11.57
C ALA A 9 13.04 -18.45 -10.67
N LYS A 10 13.55 -17.23 -10.84
CA LYS A 10 13.08 -16.07 -10.09
C LYS A 10 11.58 -15.89 -10.37
N ALA A 11 10.78 -15.75 -9.33
CA ALA A 11 9.37 -15.45 -9.47
C ALA A 11 9.19 -14.18 -10.35
N PRO A 12 8.16 -14.12 -11.18
CA PRO A 12 7.88 -12.91 -11.95
C PRO A 12 7.63 -11.74 -11.00
N PRO A 13 7.96 -10.49 -11.40
CA PRO A 13 7.70 -9.32 -10.60
C PRO A 13 6.20 -9.11 -10.38
N LEU A 14 5.82 -8.60 -9.21
CA LEU A 14 4.48 -8.06 -9.01
C LEU A 14 4.29 -6.86 -9.96
N ARG A 15 3.28 -6.92 -10.82
CA ARG A 15 2.93 -5.81 -11.71
C ARG A 15 1.94 -4.89 -11.02
N ILE A 16 2.27 -3.60 -10.95
CA ILE A 16 1.36 -2.60 -10.38
C ILE A 16 1.07 -1.54 -11.43
N ASP A 17 -0.18 -1.53 -11.90
CA ASP A 17 -0.69 -0.52 -12.83
C ASP A 17 -1.39 0.59 -12.06
N ILE A 18 -1.08 1.84 -12.38
CA ILE A 18 -1.63 3.02 -11.70
C ILE A 18 -2.29 3.90 -12.74
N VAL A 19 -3.61 3.92 -12.75
CA VAL A 19 -4.43 4.77 -13.62
C VAL A 19 -4.69 6.09 -12.91
N THR A 20 -4.19 7.19 -13.46
CA THR A 20 -4.19 8.51 -12.81
C THR A 20 -4.22 9.65 -13.83
N LEU A 21 -4.64 10.85 -13.39
CA LEU A 21 -4.46 12.08 -14.15
C LEU A 21 -3.05 12.67 -14.02
N PHE A 22 -2.24 12.22 -13.04
CA PHE A 22 -0.97 12.81 -12.66
C PHE A 22 0.14 11.75 -12.48
N PRO A 23 0.54 11.03 -13.55
CA PRO A 23 1.57 9.99 -13.46
C PRO A 23 2.90 10.52 -12.91
N GLU A 24 3.21 11.80 -13.11
CA GLU A 24 4.41 12.47 -12.59
C GLU A 24 4.50 12.47 -11.07
N ALA A 25 3.37 12.33 -10.35
CA ALA A 25 3.35 12.26 -8.89
C ALA A 25 4.10 11.01 -8.36
N PHE A 26 4.27 9.99 -9.17
CA PHE A 26 4.90 8.72 -8.78
C PHE A 26 6.38 8.64 -9.15
N ALA A 27 6.86 9.44 -10.09
CA ALA A 27 8.18 9.28 -10.69
C ALA A 27 9.33 9.36 -9.68
N ALA A 28 9.30 10.31 -8.75
CA ALA A 28 10.34 10.42 -7.72
C ALA A 28 10.27 9.29 -6.69
N TRP A 29 9.06 8.89 -6.32
CA TRP A 29 8.82 7.92 -5.25
C TRP A 29 9.19 6.49 -5.66
N THR A 30 8.90 6.08 -6.90
CA THR A 30 9.24 4.75 -7.42
C THR A 30 10.75 4.48 -7.48
N GLY A 31 11.60 5.51 -7.47
CA GLY A 31 13.06 5.40 -7.41
C GLY A 31 13.65 5.50 -6.00
N MET A 32 12.85 5.66 -4.94
CA MET A 32 13.37 5.94 -3.60
C MET A 32 13.42 4.72 -2.68
N SER A 33 14.46 4.66 -1.83
CA SER A 33 14.56 3.80 -0.65
C SER A 33 14.25 2.32 -0.94
N ILE A 34 13.36 1.69 -0.17
CA ILE A 34 12.95 0.28 -0.30
C ILE A 34 12.27 0.03 -1.66
N VAL A 35 11.42 0.95 -2.10
CA VAL A 35 10.68 0.82 -3.36
C VAL A 35 11.62 0.84 -4.55
N GLY A 36 12.55 1.80 -4.61
CA GLY A 36 13.57 1.86 -5.67
C GLY A 36 14.42 0.60 -5.74
N ARG A 37 14.87 0.08 -4.59
CA ARG A 37 15.60 -1.19 -4.53
C ARG A 37 14.77 -2.39 -4.99
N ALA A 38 13.48 -2.43 -4.67
CA ALA A 38 12.59 -3.49 -5.13
C ALA A 38 12.43 -3.47 -6.66
N VAL A 39 12.33 -2.27 -7.26
CA VAL A 39 12.32 -2.10 -8.72
C VAL A 39 13.64 -2.56 -9.34
N GLU A 40 14.78 -2.08 -8.82
CA GLU A 40 16.13 -2.48 -9.30
C GLU A 40 16.37 -3.99 -9.19
N ALA A 41 15.86 -4.61 -8.11
CA ALA A 41 15.93 -6.05 -7.90
C ALA A 41 14.93 -6.82 -8.78
N GLY A 42 14.02 -6.13 -9.52
CA GLY A 42 12.99 -6.75 -10.35
C GLY A 42 12.00 -7.57 -9.53
N LEU A 43 11.62 -7.09 -8.34
CA LEU A 43 10.56 -7.66 -7.51
C LEU A 43 9.21 -7.05 -7.81
N VAL A 44 9.19 -5.82 -8.32
CA VAL A 44 8.01 -5.08 -8.70
C VAL A 44 8.26 -4.30 -10.00
N GLU A 45 7.22 -4.20 -10.82
CA GLU A 45 7.19 -3.39 -12.04
C GLU A 45 6.01 -2.42 -11.96
N PHE A 46 6.27 -1.12 -12.15
CA PHE A 46 5.22 -0.09 -12.17
C PHE A 46 4.91 0.32 -13.59
N ARG A 47 3.61 0.36 -13.93
CA ARG A 47 3.09 0.96 -15.15
C ARG A 47 2.21 2.15 -14.77
N LEU A 48 2.66 3.35 -15.14
CA LEU A 48 1.88 4.58 -14.96
C LEU A 48 1.03 4.81 -16.20
N VAL A 49 -0.28 4.90 -16.02
CA VAL A 49 -1.26 5.01 -17.10
C VAL A 49 -1.92 6.38 -16.98
N GLN A 50 -1.67 7.23 -17.96
CA GLN A 50 -2.30 8.56 -18.03
C GLN A 50 -3.76 8.41 -18.47
N LEU A 51 -4.69 8.75 -17.59
CA LEU A 51 -6.14 8.61 -17.84
C LEU A 51 -6.60 9.42 -19.06
N ARG A 52 -5.98 10.60 -19.30
CA ARG A 52 -6.36 11.47 -20.44
C ARG A 52 -6.03 10.86 -21.80
N ASP A 53 -5.14 9.90 -21.88
CA ASP A 53 -4.80 9.21 -23.15
C ASP A 53 -5.97 8.37 -23.67
N PHE A 54 -6.97 8.10 -22.83
CA PHE A 54 -8.20 7.36 -23.14
C PHE A 54 -9.43 8.26 -23.31
N THR A 55 -9.21 9.55 -23.56
CA THR A 55 -10.26 10.51 -23.92
C THR A 55 -10.19 10.81 -25.41
N HIS A 56 -11.35 10.93 -26.09
CA HIS A 56 -11.42 11.03 -27.54
C HIS A 56 -11.76 12.44 -28.04
N ASP A 57 -12.05 13.36 -27.14
CA ASP A 57 -12.30 14.76 -27.50
C ASP A 57 -11.01 15.58 -27.61
N ARG A 58 -11.06 16.67 -28.38
CA ARG A 58 -9.90 17.55 -28.63
C ARG A 58 -9.27 18.12 -27.34
N HIS A 59 -10.06 18.26 -26.28
CA HIS A 59 -9.63 18.86 -25.01
C HIS A 59 -9.20 17.82 -23.97
N GLN A 60 -9.22 16.54 -24.31
CA GLN A 60 -8.89 15.42 -23.43
C GLN A 60 -9.66 15.49 -22.08
N THR A 61 -10.99 15.69 -22.19
CA THR A 61 -11.87 15.93 -21.07
C THR A 61 -12.22 14.63 -20.34
N ALA A 62 -11.62 14.40 -19.20
CA ALA A 62 -11.82 13.17 -18.39
C ALA A 62 -12.98 13.28 -17.38
N ASP A 63 -13.60 14.43 -17.22
CA ASP A 63 -14.63 14.74 -16.22
C ASP A 63 -15.84 15.44 -16.82
N ASP A 64 -16.99 15.43 -16.11
CA ASP A 64 -18.20 16.12 -16.50
C ASP A 64 -19.06 16.46 -15.27
N TYR A 65 -20.13 17.23 -15.48
CA TYR A 65 -21.07 17.58 -14.42
C TYR A 65 -21.81 16.37 -13.86
N ALA A 66 -21.96 16.33 -12.53
CA ALA A 66 -22.72 15.26 -11.89
C ALA A 66 -24.21 15.30 -12.23
N TYR A 67 -24.81 14.16 -12.52
CA TYR A 67 -26.27 14.04 -12.54
C TYR A 67 -26.84 14.38 -11.15
N GLY A 68 -28.01 15.00 -11.14
CA GLY A 68 -28.64 15.49 -9.90
C GLY A 68 -28.11 16.84 -9.44
N GLY A 69 -27.17 17.44 -10.14
CA GLY A 69 -26.60 18.76 -9.82
C GLY A 69 -25.61 18.73 -8.65
N GLY A 70 -25.26 19.90 -8.18
CA GLY A 70 -24.26 20.08 -7.11
C GLY A 70 -22.95 20.69 -7.62
N ALA A 71 -22.05 21.07 -6.70
CA ALA A 71 -20.76 21.65 -7.02
C ALA A 71 -19.72 20.54 -7.31
N GLY A 72 -18.84 20.81 -8.28
CA GLY A 72 -17.72 19.93 -8.65
C GLY A 72 -18.03 19.00 -9.82
N MET A 73 -16.97 18.38 -10.35
CA MET A 73 -16.98 17.51 -11.51
C MET A 73 -16.79 16.06 -11.09
N VAL A 74 -17.23 15.13 -11.91
CA VAL A 74 -17.08 13.67 -11.70
C VAL A 74 -16.28 13.11 -12.87
N LEU A 75 -15.29 12.27 -12.57
CA LEU A 75 -14.53 11.59 -13.61
C LEU A 75 -15.42 10.59 -14.36
N LYS A 76 -15.36 10.67 -15.70
CA LYS A 76 -16.16 9.85 -16.61
C LYS A 76 -15.77 8.38 -16.56
N PRO A 77 -16.69 7.45 -16.81
CA PRO A 77 -16.40 6.02 -16.79
C PRO A 77 -15.58 5.56 -17.98
N GLU A 78 -15.83 6.09 -19.20
CA GLU A 78 -15.22 5.60 -20.44
C GLU A 78 -13.69 5.54 -20.37
N PRO A 79 -12.96 6.60 -19.93
CA PRO A 79 -11.51 6.56 -19.84
C PRO A 79 -10.97 5.49 -18.90
N PHE A 80 -11.66 5.20 -17.79
CA PHE A 80 -11.25 4.15 -16.86
C PHE A 80 -11.42 2.76 -17.45
N PHE A 81 -12.56 2.49 -18.13
CA PHE A 81 -12.79 1.22 -18.80
C PHE A 81 -11.73 0.96 -19.86
N GLU A 82 -11.52 1.90 -20.75
CA GLU A 82 -10.54 1.75 -21.84
C GLU A 82 -9.10 1.62 -21.28
N ALA A 83 -8.75 2.40 -20.26
CA ALA A 83 -7.44 2.29 -19.61
C ALA A 83 -7.23 0.88 -19.03
N VAL A 84 -8.20 0.35 -18.28
CA VAL A 84 -8.10 -0.97 -17.66
C VAL A 84 -8.12 -2.08 -18.71
N GLU A 85 -8.97 -1.99 -19.72
CA GLU A 85 -9.06 -2.95 -20.83
C GLU A 85 -7.78 -2.98 -21.70
N SER A 86 -7.03 -1.88 -21.74
CA SER A 86 -5.73 -1.81 -22.43
C SER A 86 -4.59 -2.52 -21.68
N LEU A 87 -4.84 -2.95 -20.46
CA LEU A 87 -3.82 -3.60 -19.65
C LEU A 87 -3.67 -5.08 -20.02
N GLU A 88 -2.52 -5.44 -20.58
CA GLU A 88 -2.19 -6.82 -20.94
C GLU A 88 -1.56 -7.58 -19.76
N GLY A 89 -1.74 -8.90 -19.74
CA GLY A 89 -1.10 -9.79 -18.78
C GLY A 89 -2.09 -10.44 -17.80
N PRO A 90 -1.60 -10.93 -16.63
CA PRO A 90 -2.45 -11.61 -15.66
C PRO A 90 -3.54 -10.70 -15.12
N SER A 91 -4.67 -11.26 -14.72
CA SER A 91 -5.71 -10.54 -13.98
C SER A 91 -5.30 -10.37 -12.51
N GLY A 92 -5.82 -9.33 -11.86
CA GLY A 92 -5.59 -9.07 -10.44
C GLY A 92 -6.63 -8.11 -9.86
N PRO A 93 -6.56 -7.80 -8.57
CA PRO A 93 -7.45 -6.83 -7.95
C PRO A 93 -7.38 -5.47 -8.63
N ILE A 94 -8.55 -4.87 -8.86
CA ILE A 94 -8.70 -3.47 -9.27
C ILE A 94 -9.19 -2.72 -8.04
N VAL A 95 -8.49 -1.67 -7.64
CA VAL A 95 -8.76 -0.92 -6.40
C VAL A 95 -8.94 0.55 -6.71
N LEU A 96 -10.11 1.07 -6.44
CA LEU A 96 -10.37 2.51 -6.46
C LEU A 96 -10.06 3.11 -5.09
N LEU A 97 -9.14 4.08 -5.04
CA LEU A 97 -8.84 4.85 -3.83
C LEU A 97 -9.96 5.86 -3.59
N SER A 98 -10.78 5.60 -2.59
CA SER A 98 -12.02 6.34 -2.34
C SER A 98 -12.23 6.55 -0.84
N ALA A 99 -12.66 7.78 -0.44
CA ALA A 99 -13.00 8.07 0.95
C ALA A 99 -14.23 7.28 1.44
N ARG A 100 -15.05 6.75 0.52
CA ARG A 100 -16.21 5.89 0.83
C ARG A 100 -15.84 4.43 0.99
N GLY A 101 -14.61 4.07 0.60
CA GLY A 101 -14.14 2.70 0.61
C GLY A 101 -14.01 2.11 2.02
N ARG A 102 -13.97 0.80 2.09
CA ARG A 102 -13.60 0.13 3.33
C ARG A 102 -12.18 0.49 3.76
N PRO A 103 -11.88 0.51 5.07
CA PRO A 103 -10.53 0.82 5.54
C PRO A 103 -9.49 -0.16 4.99
N PHE A 104 -8.38 0.38 4.45
CA PHE A 104 -7.17 -0.37 4.11
C PHE A 104 -6.49 -0.88 5.38
N ARG A 105 -6.08 -2.15 5.38
CA ARG A 105 -5.44 -2.81 6.51
C ARG A 105 -4.20 -3.57 6.08
N HIS A 106 -3.40 -4.01 7.05
CA HIS A 106 -2.20 -4.82 6.80
C HIS A 106 -2.51 -6.08 5.98
N ASP A 107 -3.61 -6.76 6.29
CA ASP A 107 -4.06 -7.97 5.57
C ASP A 107 -4.33 -7.69 4.07
N ASP A 108 -4.79 -6.47 3.74
CA ASP A 108 -4.95 -6.07 2.34
C ASP A 108 -3.58 -5.94 1.66
N ALA A 109 -2.60 -5.32 2.35
CA ALA A 109 -1.25 -5.22 1.82
C ALA A 109 -0.63 -6.61 1.59
N VAL A 110 -0.81 -7.54 2.54
CA VAL A 110 -0.39 -8.94 2.39
C VAL A 110 -1.07 -9.58 1.19
N ARG A 111 -2.40 -9.48 1.07
CA ARG A 111 -3.17 -10.03 -0.05
C ARG A 111 -2.71 -9.48 -1.41
N TYR A 112 -2.42 -8.20 -1.49
CA TYR A 112 -1.93 -7.58 -2.73
C TYR A 112 -0.49 -7.96 -3.05
N SER A 113 0.37 -8.18 -2.03
CA SER A 113 1.78 -8.52 -2.25
C SER A 113 2.03 -9.94 -2.76
N ILE A 114 1.10 -10.87 -2.55
CA ILE A 114 1.21 -12.27 -3.01
C ILE A 114 0.59 -12.49 -4.39
N GLY A 115 -0.07 -11.48 -4.96
CA GLY A 115 -0.66 -11.53 -6.30
C GLY A 115 0.38 -11.35 -7.41
N GLU A 116 -0.04 -11.57 -8.64
CA GLU A 116 0.79 -11.30 -9.83
C GLU A 116 0.59 -9.87 -10.34
N ARG A 117 -0.55 -9.26 -10.01
CA ARG A 117 -0.95 -7.93 -10.44
C ARG A 117 -1.81 -7.21 -9.42
N LEU A 118 -1.66 -5.88 -9.37
CA LEU A 118 -2.53 -4.94 -8.67
C LEU A 118 -2.79 -3.74 -9.59
N THR A 119 -4.06 -3.34 -9.77
CA THR A 119 -4.41 -2.13 -10.52
C THR A 119 -5.00 -1.10 -9.55
N LEU A 120 -4.38 0.07 -9.45
CA LEU A 120 -4.86 1.19 -8.63
C LEU A 120 -5.49 2.25 -9.50
N LEU A 121 -6.72 2.64 -9.19
CA LEU A 121 -7.44 3.73 -9.82
C LEU A 121 -7.40 4.96 -8.89
N CYS A 122 -6.79 6.04 -9.35
CA CYS A 122 -6.72 7.30 -8.62
C CYS A 122 -7.86 8.22 -9.08
N GLY A 123 -8.82 8.46 -8.19
CA GLY A 123 -9.86 9.46 -8.41
C GLY A 123 -9.33 10.88 -8.24
N HIS A 124 -10.06 11.86 -8.77
CA HIS A 124 -9.80 13.29 -8.61
C HIS A 124 -11.12 14.07 -8.63
N TYR A 125 -11.07 15.38 -8.39
CA TYR A 125 -12.25 16.26 -8.33
C TYR A 125 -13.21 15.85 -7.20
N LYS A 126 -14.51 15.75 -7.53
CA LYS A 126 -15.52 15.34 -6.52
C LYS A 126 -15.56 13.84 -6.33
N ASP A 127 -15.46 13.09 -7.42
CA ASP A 127 -15.61 11.62 -7.39
C ASP A 127 -15.28 10.98 -8.75
N VAL A 128 -15.34 9.65 -8.79
CA VAL A 128 -15.34 8.82 -9.99
C VAL A 128 -16.77 8.29 -10.20
N ASP A 129 -17.20 8.20 -11.46
CA ASP A 129 -18.50 7.63 -11.81
C ASP A 129 -18.67 6.22 -11.22
N GLN A 130 -19.80 5.99 -10.56
CA GLN A 130 -20.06 4.72 -9.85
C GLN A 130 -20.01 3.49 -10.75
N ARG A 131 -20.29 3.64 -12.04
CA ARG A 131 -20.20 2.57 -13.03
C ARG A 131 -18.79 2.01 -13.19
N VAL A 132 -17.74 2.77 -12.85
CA VAL A 132 -16.35 2.28 -12.82
C VAL A 132 -16.20 1.18 -11.77
N VAL A 133 -16.75 1.41 -10.57
CA VAL A 133 -16.72 0.40 -9.50
C VAL A 133 -17.50 -0.85 -9.89
N GLU A 134 -18.75 -0.66 -10.34
CA GLU A 134 -19.66 -1.75 -10.65
C GLU A 134 -19.23 -2.55 -11.87
N GLY A 135 -18.83 -1.87 -12.93
CA GLY A 135 -18.53 -2.51 -14.21
C GLY A 135 -17.15 -3.15 -14.29
N LEU A 136 -16.16 -2.59 -13.59
CA LEU A 136 -14.82 -3.18 -13.50
C LEU A 136 -14.66 -4.14 -12.30
N GLY A 137 -15.67 -4.24 -11.42
CA GLY A 137 -15.57 -5.01 -10.20
C GLY A 137 -14.50 -4.47 -9.24
N ALA A 138 -14.30 -3.16 -9.22
CA ALA A 138 -13.27 -2.53 -8.42
C ALA A 138 -13.64 -2.54 -6.93
N GLU A 139 -12.66 -2.79 -6.07
CA GLU A 139 -12.80 -2.61 -4.62
C GLU A 139 -12.62 -1.12 -4.28
N GLU A 140 -13.55 -0.52 -3.55
CA GLU A 140 -13.33 0.82 -2.98
C GLU A 140 -12.57 0.69 -1.65
N VAL A 141 -11.41 1.36 -1.55
CA VAL A 141 -10.52 1.31 -0.39
C VAL A 141 -10.17 2.71 0.09
N SER A 142 -10.29 2.94 1.39
CA SER A 142 -9.95 4.18 2.09
C SER A 142 -8.72 4.01 2.96
N ILE A 143 -7.83 5.00 2.98
CA ILE A 143 -6.67 5.04 3.89
C ILE A 143 -6.95 5.76 5.20
N GLY A 144 -8.18 6.23 5.43
CA GLY A 144 -8.59 6.90 6.67
C GLY A 144 -9.77 7.83 6.49
N ASP A 145 -10.28 8.32 7.61
CA ASP A 145 -11.49 9.16 7.69
C ASP A 145 -11.14 10.65 7.44
N PHE A 146 -10.60 10.94 6.27
CA PHE A 146 -10.27 12.29 5.80
C PHE A 146 -10.34 12.37 4.28
N ILE A 147 -10.43 13.60 3.76
CA ILE A 147 -10.49 13.86 2.32
C ILE A 147 -9.14 14.33 1.79
N LEU A 148 -8.74 13.78 0.65
CA LEU A 148 -7.59 14.20 -0.15
C LEU A 148 -8.04 14.87 -1.44
N SER A 149 -7.15 15.64 -2.07
CA SER A 149 -7.44 16.30 -3.35
C SER A 149 -7.51 15.32 -4.53
N GLY A 150 -6.88 14.14 -4.39
CA GLY A 150 -6.83 13.08 -5.40
C GLY A 150 -6.43 11.74 -4.77
N GLY A 151 -6.50 10.68 -5.54
CA GLY A 151 -6.16 9.32 -5.11
C GLY A 151 -4.66 9.05 -5.04
N GLU A 152 -3.81 9.88 -5.65
CA GLU A 152 -2.37 9.67 -5.77
C GLU A 152 -1.66 9.51 -4.40
N PRO A 153 -1.89 10.38 -3.38
CA PRO A 153 -1.28 10.18 -2.07
C PRO A 153 -1.75 8.89 -1.37
N ALA A 154 -3.02 8.51 -1.56
CA ALA A 154 -3.54 7.25 -1.04
C ALA A 154 -2.88 6.05 -1.73
N ALA A 155 -2.72 6.12 -3.05
CA ALA A 155 -2.01 5.11 -3.83
C ALA A 155 -0.56 4.93 -3.33
N LEU A 156 0.17 6.02 -3.09
CA LEU A 156 1.53 5.96 -2.54
C LEU A 156 1.59 5.24 -1.19
N CYS A 157 0.63 5.48 -0.29
CA CYS A 157 0.54 4.76 0.99
C CYS A 157 0.30 3.26 0.80
N VAL A 158 -0.63 2.88 -0.10
CA VAL A 158 -0.91 1.47 -0.41
C VAL A 158 0.31 0.80 -1.04
N LEU A 159 0.96 1.47 -2.00
CA LEU A 159 2.15 0.95 -2.69
C LEU A 159 3.30 0.68 -1.73
N ASP A 160 3.59 1.61 -0.80
CA ASP A 160 4.64 1.41 0.20
C ASP A 160 4.36 0.20 1.08
N ALA A 161 3.12 0.10 1.57
CA ALA A 161 2.70 -1.01 2.41
C ALA A 161 2.79 -2.37 1.69
N VAL A 162 2.49 -2.42 0.38
CA VAL A 162 2.54 -3.64 -0.44
C VAL A 162 3.98 -4.01 -0.80
N VAL A 163 4.75 -3.06 -1.34
CA VAL A 163 6.09 -3.34 -1.88
C VAL A 163 7.06 -3.79 -0.80
N ARG A 164 6.97 -3.24 0.41
CA ARG A 164 7.85 -3.64 1.52
C ARG A 164 7.63 -5.09 1.99
N LEU A 165 6.48 -5.70 1.66
CA LEU A 165 6.16 -7.09 1.99
C LEU A 165 6.67 -8.08 0.94
N LEU A 166 7.13 -7.62 -0.22
CA LEU A 166 7.67 -8.51 -1.25
C LEU A 166 8.94 -9.21 -0.73
N PRO A 167 9.05 -10.54 -0.91
CA PRO A 167 10.24 -11.26 -0.50
C PRO A 167 11.51 -10.68 -1.13
N GLY A 168 12.46 -10.25 -0.29
CA GLY A 168 13.72 -9.61 -0.72
C GLY A 168 13.66 -8.09 -0.87
N ALA A 169 12.51 -7.42 -0.69
CA ALA A 169 12.42 -5.96 -0.67
C ALA A 169 13.06 -5.35 0.59
N LEU A 170 12.88 -5.99 1.74
CA LEU A 170 13.59 -5.68 2.98
C LEU A 170 14.84 -6.56 3.07
N GLY A 171 15.96 -5.99 3.48
CA GLY A 171 17.23 -6.69 3.60
C GLY A 171 17.27 -7.79 4.67
N ASP A 172 16.32 -7.76 5.62
CA ASP A 172 16.19 -8.72 6.69
C ASP A 172 14.71 -9.03 6.92
N HIS A 173 14.33 -10.30 6.76
CA HIS A 173 12.97 -10.79 7.01
C HIS A 173 12.52 -10.59 8.48
N GLU A 174 13.46 -10.62 9.43
CA GLU A 174 13.16 -10.37 10.85
C GLU A 174 12.71 -8.92 11.10
N SER A 175 13.12 -7.97 10.26
CA SER A 175 12.69 -6.57 10.38
C SER A 175 11.18 -6.38 10.17
N ALA A 176 10.56 -7.18 9.31
CA ALA A 176 9.11 -7.07 9.06
C ALA A 176 8.27 -7.73 10.14
N SER A 177 8.75 -8.83 10.75
CA SER A 177 8.02 -9.58 11.77
C SER A 177 7.90 -8.84 13.11
N GLY A 178 8.77 -7.85 13.36
CA GLY A 178 8.72 -6.99 14.55
C GLY A 178 7.90 -5.71 14.38
N ASP A 179 7.34 -5.45 13.20
CA ASP A 179 6.56 -4.25 12.94
C ASP A 179 5.13 -4.35 13.50
N SER A 180 4.53 -3.17 13.79
CA SER A 180 3.11 -3.09 14.17
C SER A 180 2.22 -3.74 13.11
N HIS A 181 1.19 -4.44 13.58
CA HIS A 181 0.16 -5.13 12.78
C HIS A 181 0.56 -6.46 12.16
N TYR A 182 1.82 -6.88 12.24
CA TYR A 182 2.26 -8.18 11.70
C TYR A 182 1.58 -9.36 12.40
N ASP A 183 1.52 -9.31 13.73
CA ASP A 183 0.84 -10.29 14.60
C ASP A 183 -0.46 -9.75 15.23
N GLY A 184 -1.00 -8.65 14.69
CA GLY A 184 -2.21 -7.98 15.19
C GLY A 184 -1.96 -6.99 16.33
N LEU A 185 -0.73 -6.89 16.86
CA LEU A 185 -0.35 -5.97 17.93
C LEU A 185 0.37 -4.72 17.39
N LEU A 186 0.52 -3.71 18.23
CA LEU A 186 1.47 -2.63 18.02
C LEU A 186 2.86 -3.07 18.44
N SER A 187 3.89 -2.66 17.69
CA SER A 187 5.28 -2.92 18.05
C SER A 187 5.66 -2.23 19.38
N PRO A 188 6.60 -2.81 20.15
CA PRO A 188 7.09 -2.20 21.39
C PRO A 188 7.90 -0.93 21.11
N PRO A 189 8.10 -0.06 22.11
CA PRO A 189 8.95 1.11 21.95
C PRO A 189 10.38 0.73 21.59
N SER A 190 10.95 1.44 20.63
CA SER A 190 12.33 1.26 20.22
C SER A 190 13.24 2.32 20.84
N TYR A 191 14.43 1.89 21.28
CA TYR A 191 15.45 2.75 21.85
C TYR A 191 16.78 2.58 21.12
N THR A 192 17.55 3.68 21.00
CA THR A 192 18.90 3.68 20.42
C THR A 192 19.87 4.42 21.33
N ARG A 193 21.14 4.50 20.93
CA ARG A 193 22.18 5.25 21.65
C ARG A 193 21.93 6.75 21.62
N PRO A 194 22.30 7.49 22.68
CA PRO A 194 23.02 7.07 23.89
C PRO A 194 22.07 6.43 24.94
N PRO A 195 22.59 5.68 25.95
CA PRO A 195 21.76 4.98 26.94
C PRO A 195 21.01 5.92 27.88
N THR A 196 21.46 7.18 28.00
CA THR A 196 20.77 8.26 28.73
C THR A 196 20.79 9.52 27.87
N TYR A 197 19.64 10.13 27.67
CA TYR A 197 19.50 11.40 26.97
C TYR A 197 18.57 12.34 27.72
N ARG A 198 19.07 13.52 28.12
CA ARG A 198 18.32 14.54 28.90
C ARG A 198 17.61 13.97 30.14
N GLY A 199 18.29 13.09 30.89
CA GLY A 199 17.78 12.44 32.08
C GLY A 199 16.79 11.28 31.83
N MET A 200 16.47 10.98 30.58
CA MET A 200 15.65 9.82 30.18
C MET A 200 16.55 8.63 29.90
N GLU A 201 16.29 7.51 30.57
CA GLU A 201 17.10 6.29 30.42
C GLU A 201 16.45 5.24 29.52
N VAL A 202 17.27 4.50 28.77
CA VAL A 202 16.86 3.27 28.13
C VAL A 202 16.56 2.22 29.19
N PRO A 203 15.42 1.49 29.14
CA PRO A 203 15.10 0.45 30.09
C PRO A 203 16.26 -0.53 30.30
N ALA A 204 16.56 -0.83 31.59
CA ALA A 204 17.72 -1.65 31.95
C ALA A 204 17.68 -3.05 31.30
N VAL A 205 16.49 -3.63 31.17
CA VAL A 205 16.28 -4.93 30.51
C VAL A 205 16.79 -4.96 29.07
N LEU A 206 16.62 -3.86 28.31
CA LEU A 206 17.10 -3.78 26.92
C LEU A 206 18.63 -3.70 26.80
N ARG A 207 19.31 -3.42 27.93
CA ARG A 207 20.78 -3.34 28.03
C ARG A 207 21.41 -4.56 28.70
N SER A 208 20.58 -5.52 29.18
CA SER A 208 21.05 -6.69 29.95
C SER A 208 21.79 -7.72 29.12
N GLY A 209 21.49 -7.81 27.82
CA GLY A 209 21.97 -8.91 26.96
C GLY A 209 21.19 -10.23 27.16
N ASN A 210 20.23 -10.28 28.08
CA ASN A 210 19.37 -11.44 28.30
C ASN A 210 18.23 -11.44 27.29
N HIS A 211 18.37 -12.18 26.19
CA HIS A 211 17.39 -12.21 25.11
C HIS A 211 15.99 -12.63 25.56
N ALA A 212 15.88 -13.58 26.48
CA ALA A 212 14.59 -14.05 26.99
C ALA A 212 13.83 -12.95 27.75
N GLU A 213 14.53 -12.19 28.61
CA GLU A 213 13.95 -11.05 29.35
C GLU A 213 13.59 -9.90 28.41
N ILE A 214 14.43 -9.66 27.38
CA ILE A 214 14.18 -8.62 26.38
C ILE A 214 12.90 -8.96 25.59
N GLU A 215 12.74 -10.20 25.13
CA GLU A 215 11.54 -10.62 24.41
C GLU A 215 10.28 -10.59 25.29
N ALA A 216 10.36 -11.01 26.53
CA ALA A 216 9.27 -10.90 27.48
C ALA A 216 8.84 -9.44 27.69
N TRP A 217 9.80 -8.55 27.83
CA TRP A 217 9.55 -7.11 27.96
C TRP A 217 8.91 -6.52 26.71
N ARG A 218 9.43 -6.86 25.51
CA ARG A 218 8.88 -6.41 24.24
C ARG A 218 7.42 -6.84 24.10
N ARG A 219 7.13 -8.10 24.38
CA ARG A 219 5.77 -8.64 24.32
C ARG A 219 4.83 -7.89 25.27
N ALA A 220 5.23 -7.70 26.54
CA ALA A 220 4.43 -6.99 27.51
C ALA A 220 4.15 -5.53 27.10
N GLU A 221 5.16 -4.84 26.53
CA GLU A 221 4.98 -3.46 26.05
C GLU A 221 4.07 -3.39 24.79
N SER A 222 4.19 -4.35 23.86
CA SER A 222 3.28 -4.46 22.71
C SER A 222 1.84 -4.62 23.15
N GLU A 223 1.56 -5.54 24.05
CA GLU A 223 0.22 -5.78 24.59
C GLU A 223 -0.31 -4.55 25.35
N ARG A 224 0.51 -3.94 26.21
CA ARG A 224 0.14 -2.72 26.93
C ARG A 224 -0.24 -1.59 25.97
N LEU A 225 0.62 -1.30 24.99
CA LEU A 225 0.39 -0.23 24.01
C LEU A 225 -0.84 -0.51 23.15
N THR A 226 -1.06 -1.77 22.77
CA THR A 226 -2.22 -2.14 21.96
C THR A 226 -3.51 -1.94 22.74
N ARG A 227 -3.58 -2.39 24.01
CA ARG A 227 -4.75 -2.14 24.89
C ARG A 227 -5.04 -0.66 25.06
N GLU A 228 -4.01 0.16 25.28
CA GLU A 228 -4.17 1.59 25.55
C GLU A 228 -4.52 2.42 24.30
N ARG A 229 -3.88 2.15 23.17
CA ARG A 229 -3.96 3.01 21.97
C ARG A 229 -4.87 2.48 20.89
N ARG A 230 -5.04 1.16 20.83
CA ARG A 230 -5.83 0.46 19.80
C ARG A 230 -6.67 -0.66 20.42
N PRO A 231 -7.64 -0.30 21.30
CA PRO A 231 -8.54 -1.28 21.93
C PRO A 231 -9.33 -2.10 20.89
N ASP A 232 -9.54 -1.55 19.71
CA ASP A 232 -10.15 -2.23 18.56
C ASP A 232 -9.28 -3.37 18.00
N LEU A 233 -7.95 -3.25 18.04
CA LEU A 233 -7.02 -4.31 17.67
C LEU A 233 -6.91 -5.34 18.80
N TRP A 234 -6.85 -4.86 20.05
CA TRP A 234 -6.78 -5.75 21.20
C TRP A 234 -7.98 -6.70 21.27
N ALA A 235 -9.20 -6.19 21.07
CA ALA A 235 -10.41 -7.02 21.07
C ALA A 235 -10.38 -8.15 20.03
N ARG A 236 -9.74 -7.92 18.88
CA ARG A 236 -9.57 -8.94 17.82
C ARG A 236 -8.43 -9.92 18.08
N HIS A 237 -7.48 -9.55 18.92
CA HIS A 237 -6.33 -10.41 19.26
C HIS A 237 -6.67 -11.37 20.42
N ASP A 238 -7.62 -10.98 21.28
CA ASP A 238 -8.06 -11.74 22.46
C ASP A 238 -9.17 -12.79 22.14
N ASP A 239 -9.76 -12.73 20.92
CA ASP A 239 -10.71 -13.69 20.37
C ASP A 239 -10.00 -14.88 19.71
#